data_96ea91fcf5c617cd15e94afdd78cdda4
#
_entry.id   96ea91fcf5c617cd15e94afdd78cdda4
#
_cell.length_a   1.000
_cell.length_b   1.000
_cell.length_c   1.000
_cell.angle_alpha   90.00
_cell.angle_beta   90.00
_cell.angle_gamma   90.00
#
_symmetry.space_group_name_H-M   'P 1'
#
loop_
_entity.id
_entity.type
_entity.pdbx_description
1 polymer ?
#
loop_
_entity_poly.entity_id
_entity_poly.type
_entity_poly.pdbx_seq_one_letter_code
_entity_poly.pdbx_strand_id
1 'polypeptide(L)'
;VSGYSPVRVNRADSGWIHGRDQDNEGHATLSASHALLLGAGSLGSQIASRLAQAGLGRISIVDPEALDPANVGRHALGMTSINANKAKSLALLLSERYPHGRFTGYPTGWQDVLRNYPEIFEEADIVVSCMGEADQDLALDSRHQSGAFADTPIVYGWLGTQGTTGHALALKAGVSALSCFFDLDGFLKCPDTDFRGDDRRRAEP
;
A
#
# COMPACT_ATOMS: atom_id res chain seq x y z
N VAL A 1 39.21 10.24 -38.93
CA VAL A 1 38.78 11.18 -37.88
C VAL A 1 37.65 10.50 -37.15
N SER A 2 37.92 9.98 -35.94
CA SER A 2 36.88 9.38 -35.09
C SER A 2 36.00 10.51 -34.54
N GLY A 3 34.74 10.59 -35.06
CA GLY A 3 33.80 11.57 -34.62
C GLY A 3 33.32 11.25 -33.19
N TYR A 4 33.52 12.16 -32.25
CA TYR A 4 32.87 12.11 -30.93
C TYR A 4 31.47 12.71 -31.05
N SER A 5 30.46 11.94 -30.64
CA SER A 5 29.09 12.47 -30.51
C SER A 5 28.87 12.86 -29.04
N PRO A 6 28.48 14.09 -28.75
CA PRO A 6 28.15 14.50 -27.38
C PRO A 6 26.92 13.72 -26.88
N VAL A 7 27.04 13.10 -25.70
CA VAL A 7 25.93 12.41 -25.02
C VAL A 7 25.50 13.26 -23.85
N ARG A 8 24.20 13.53 -23.74
CA ARG A 8 23.64 14.19 -22.57
C ARG A 8 23.46 13.18 -21.45
N VAL A 9 24.12 13.41 -20.33
CA VAL A 9 23.96 12.60 -19.12
C VAL A 9 23.05 13.35 -18.14
N ASN A 10 21.97 12.71 -17.70
CA ASN A 10 21.09 13.23 -16.67
C ASN A 10 21.29 12.43 -15.39
N ARG A 11 21.31 13.11 -14.25
CA ARG A 11 21.31 12.46 -12.94
C ARG A 11 19.91 11.91 -12.65
N ALA A 12 19.86 10.68 -12.13
CA ALA A 12 18.61 9.98 -11.75
C ALA A 12 18.72 9.38 -10.33
N ASP A 13 19.68 9.84 -9.54
CA ASP A 13 19.79 9.42 -8.14
C ASP A 13 18.72 10.10 -7.25
N SER A 14 18.38 9.44 -6.15
CA SER A 14 17.34 9.89 -5.23
C SER A 14 17.56 11.32 -4.73
N GLY A 15 18.81 11.65 -4.35
CA GLY A 15 19.15 12.99 -3.87
C GLY A 15 18.96 14.10 -4.91
N TRP A 16 19.09 13.79 -6.22
CA TRP A 16 18.80 14.76 -7.27
C TRP A 16 17.31 14.88 -7.57
N ILE A 17 16.58 13.76 -7.59
CA ILE A 17 15.14 13.73 -7.92
C ILE A 17 14.32 14.40 -6.81
N HIS A 18 14.65 14.15 -5.54
CA HIS A 18 13.91 14.63 -4.38
C HIS A 18 14.57 15.83 -3.67
N GLY A 19 15.81 16.18 -4.02
CA GLY A 19 16.61 17.22 -3.35
C GLY A 19 16.21 18.67 -3.66
N ARG A 20 15.04 18.90 -4.27
CA ARG A 20 14.51 20.24 -4.48
C ARG A 20 13.86 20.83 -3.21
N ASP A 21 13.44 19.98 -2.29
CA ASP A 21 12.96 20.35 -0.99
C ASP A 21 14.15 20.53 -0.05
N GLN A 22 14.16 21.56 0.76
CA GLN A 22 15.26 21.88 1.67
C GLN A 22 15.35 20.92 2.87
N ASP A 23 14.46 19.94 2.99
CA ASP A 23 14.43 18.92 4.04
C ASP A 23 15.24 17.67 3.64
N ASN A 24 16.55 17.79 3.72
CA ASN A 24 17.45 16.66 3.46
C ASN A 24 17.34 15.54 4.50
N GLU A 25 16.94 15.85 5.74
CA GLU A 25 16.84 14.87 6.83
C GLU A 25 15.57 14.01 6.68
N GLY A 26 14.43 14.63 6.39
CA GLY A 26 13.18 13.94 6.09
C GLY A 26 13.30 13.05 4.86
N HIS A 27 13.99 13.52 3.80
CA HIS A 27 14.25 12.71 2.63
C HIS A 27 15.17 11.50 2.94
N ALA A 28 16.23 11.69 3.72
CA ALA A 28 17.11 10.59 4.11
C ALA A 28 16.37 9.51 4.90
N THR A 29 15.52 9.92 5.84
CA THR A 29 14.66 9.01 6.61
C THR A 29 13.72 8.24 5.68
N LEU A 30 13.01 8.93 4.79
CA LEU A 30 12.05 8.30 3.88
C LEU A 30 12.72 7.33 2.90
N SER A 31 13.89 7.70 2.37
CA SER A 31 14.65 6.85 1.45
C SER A 31 15.27 5.61 2.12
N ALA A 32 15.41 5.61 3.44
CA ALA A 32 15.83 4.46 4.23
C ALA A 32 14.65 3.56 4.64
N SER A 33 13.41 4.07 4.60
CA SER A 33 12.23 3.40 5.13
C SER A 33 11.65 2.34 4.20
N HIS A 34 10.95 1.37 4.79
CA HIS A 34 10.29 0.24 4.15
C HIS A 34 8.79 0.20 4.47
N ALA A 35 7.93 0.19 3.46
CA ALA A 35 6.51 -0.10 3.62
C ALA A 35 6.17 -1.49 3.08
N LEU A 36 5.38 -2.24 3.85
CA LEU A 36 4.72 -3.45 3.40
C LEU A 36 3.27 -3.12 3.03
N LEU A 37 2.92 -3.25 1.76
CA LEU A 37 1.58 -2.99 1.24
C LEU A 37 0.83 -4.31 1.02
N LEU A 38 -0.30 -4.48 1.66
CA LEU A 38 -1.21 -5.61 1.53
C LEU A 38 -2.44 -5.17 0.72
N GLY A 39 -2.63 -5.80 -0.44
CA GLY A 39 -3.65 -5.43 -1.42
C GLY A 39 -3.16 -4.36 -2.40
N ALA A 40 -3.00 -4.75 -3.68
CA ALA A 40 -2.62 -3.87 -4.78
C ALA A 40 -3.82 -3.55 -5.69
N GLY A 41 -5.01 -3.39 -5.11
CA GLY A 41 -6.23 -2.98 -5.82
C GLY A 41 -6.25 -1.50 -6.19
N SER A 42 -7.45 -0.95 -6.39
CA SER A 42 -7.64 0.46 -6.78
C SER A 42 -7.00 1.45 -5.82
N LEU A 43 -7.16 1.24 -4.51
CA LEU A 43 -6.57 2.10 -3.48
C LEU A 43 -5.08 1.83 -3.31
N GLY A 44 -4.70 0.55 -3.08
CA GLY A 44 -3.32 0.18 -2.79
C GLY A 44 -2.36 0.50 -3.91
N SER A 45 -2.76 0.33 -5.17
CA SER A 45 -1.90 0.68 -6.32
C SER A 45 -1.59 2.18 -6.40
N GLN A 46 -2.55 3.02 -6.03
CA GLN A 46 -2.36 4.48 -5.97
C GLN A 46 -1.48 4.88 -4.78
N ILE A 47 -1.68 4.25 -3.61
CA ILE A 47 -0.85 4.49 -2.42
C ILE A 47 0.60 4.10 -2.71
N ALA A 48 0.87 2.91 -3.27
CA ALA A 48 2.21 2.49 -3.65
C ALA A 48 2.88 3.50 -4.59
N SER A 49 2.13 3.97 -5.59
CA SER A 49 2.64 4.97 -6.55
C SER A 49 2.98 6.30 -5.87
N ARG A 50 2.18 6.75 -4.90
CA ARG A 50 2.44 7.99 -4.16
C ARG A 50 3.61 7.85 -3.19
N LEU A 51 3.72 6.72 -2.48
CA LEU A 51 4.85 6.44 -1.60
C LEU A 51 6.18 6.39 -2.38
N ALA A 52 6.20 5.71 -3.52
CA ALA A 52 7.36 5.67 -4.40
C ALA A 52 7.70 7.07 -4.96
N GLN A 53 6.70 7.85 -5.36
CA GLN A 53 6.87 9.23 -5.83
C GLN A 53 7.40 10.15 -4.73
N ALA A 54 7.01 9.93 -3.47
CA ALA A 54 7.53 10.67 -2.31
C ALA A 54 8.98 10.32 -1.96
N GLY A 55 9.54 9.25 -2.54
CA GLY A 55 10.92 8.84 -2.31
C GLY A 55 11.09 7.75 -1.26
N LEU A 56 10.02 7.01 -0.92
CA LEU A 56 10.15 5.85 -0.03
C LEU A 56 11.09 4.82 -0.65
N GLY A 57 12.10 4.40 0.11
CA GLY A 57 13.20 3.61 -0.42
C GLY A 57 12.87 2.17 -0.74
N ARG A 58 11.90 1.55 -0.01
CA ARG A 58 11.51 0.16 -0.21
C ARG A 58 10.00 -0.03 -0.08
N ILE A 59 9.39 -0.76 -1.03
CA ILE A 59 8.00 -1.19 -0.93
C ILE A 59 7.90 -2.68 -1.27
N SER A 60 7.43 -3.47 -0.32
CA SER A 60 7.01 -4.86 -0.54
C SER A 60 5.50 -4.87 -0.79
N ILE A 61 5.06 -5.42 -1.91
CA ILE A 61 3.67 -5.40 -2.36
C ILE A 61 3.13 -6.82 -2.38
N VAL A 62 2.04 -7.07 -1.69
CA VAL A 62 1.43 -8.40 -1.56
C VAL A 62 0.03 -8.36 -2.16
N ASP A 63 -0.22 -9.18 -3.18
CA ASP A 63 -1.55 -9.34 -3.79
C ASP A 63 -1.59 -10.63 -4.61
N PRO A 64 -2.50 -11.57 -4.33
CA PRO A 64 -2.61 -12.83 -5.06
C PRO A 64 -3.24 -12.68 -6.44
N GLU A 65 -3.98 -11.59 -6.69
CA GLU A 65 -4.85 -11.47 -7.85
C GLU A 65 -4.14 -11.03 -9.12
N ALA A 66 -4.73 -11.43 -10.25
CA ALA A 66 -4.41 -10.87 -11.57
C ALA A 66 -5.23 -9.60 -11.84
N LEU A 67 -4.72 -8.73 -12.70
CA LEU A 67 -5.44 -7.53 -13.12
C LEU A 67 -6.57 -7.89 -14.07
N ASP A 68 -7.80 -7.51 -13.69
CA ASP A 68 -8.99 -7.63 -14.51
C ASP A 68 -9.22 -6.36 -15.35
N PRO A 69 -9.77 -6.45 -16.59
CA PRO A 69 -10.14 -5.29 -17.39
C PRO A 69 -11.00 -4.25 -16.66
N ALA A 70 -11.93 -4.70 -15.80
CA ALA A 70 -12.79 -3.82 -15.00
C ALA A 70 -12.03 -2.99 -13.96
N ASN A 71 -10.80 -3.37 -13.64
CA ASN A 71 -9.96 -2.63 -12.69
C ASN A 71 -9.25 -1.42 -13.32
N VAL A 72 -8.97 -1.45 -14.63
CA VAL A 72 -8.07 -0.51 -15.32
C VAL A 72 -8.45 0.96 -15.13
N GLY A 73 -9.74 1.27 -15.10
CA GLY A 73 -10.21 2.65 -14.92
C GLY A 73 -9.87 3.31 -13.58
N ARG A 74 -9.46 2.52 -12.58
CA ARG A 74 -9.14 3.00 -11.21
C ARG A 74 -7.82 2.48 -10.66
N HIS A 75 -7.09 1.67 -11.44
CA HIS A 75 -5.82 1.07 -11.05
C HIS A 75 -4.63 1.87 -11.59
N ALA A 76 -3.48 1.82 -10.92
CA ALA A 76 -2.25 2.44 -11.43
C ALA A 76 -1.67 1.71 -12.66
N LEU A 77 -1.99 0.42 -12.83
CA LEU A 77 -1.67 -0.38 -14.01
C LEU A 77 -2.69 -0.13 -15.14
N GLY A 78 -2.23 -0.26 -16.37
CA GLY A 78 -3.06 -0.12 -17.57
C GLY A 78 -3.34 -1.44 -18.28
N MET A 79 -3.94 -1.34 -19.47
CA MET A 79 -4.36 -2.48 -20.31
C MET A 79 -3.24 -3.47 -20.63
N THR A 80 -1.99 -3.03 -20.68
CA THR A 80 -0.82 -3.89 -20.97
C THR A 80 -0.53 -4.92 -19.86
N SER A 81 -1.11 -4.73 -18.67
CA SER A 81 -0.93 -5.63 -17.52
C SER A 81 -2.13 -6.56 -17.28
N ILE A 82 -3.11 -6.60 -18.18
CA ILE A 82 -4.27 -7.51 -18.08
C ILE A 82 -3.80 -8.96 -17.95
N ASN A 83 -4.45 -9.72 -17.06
CA ASN A 83 -4.13 -11.10 -16.69
C ASN A 83 -2.77 -11.30 -16.03
N ALA A 84 -1.96 -10.26 -15.84
CA ALA A 84 -0.75 -10.34 -15.06
C ALA A 84 -1.05 -10.09 -13.56
N ASN A 85 -0.24 -10.70 -12.67
CA ASN A 85 -0.40 -10.50 -11.23
C ASN A 85 -0.19 -9.02 -10.85
N LYS A 86 -1.11 -8.47 -10.06
CA LYS A 86 -1.14 -7.05 -9.66
C LYS A 86 0.13 -6.63 -8.92
N ALA A 87 0.56 -7.41 -7.93
CA ALA A 87 1.73 -7.07 -7.10
C ALA A 87 3.02 -7.04 -7.93
N LYS A 88 3.26 -8.07 -8.75
CA LYS A 88 4.46 -8.14 -9.60
C LYS A 88 4.49 -7.03 -10.65
N SER A 89 3.35 -6.81 -11.32
CA SER A 89 3.27 -5.79 -12.37
C SER A 89 3.41 -4.38 -11.81
N LEU A 90 2.86 -4.13 -10.61
CA LEU A 90 3.00 -2.84 -9.93
C LEU A 90 4.45 -2.60 -9.49
N ALA A 91 5.11 -3.62 -8.91
CA ALA A 91 6.52 -3.52 -8.53
C ALA A 91 7.43 -3.23 -9.74
N LEU A 92 7.16 -3.87 -10.88
CA LEU A 92 7.88 -3.60 -12.13
C LEU A 92 7.67 -2.15 -12.60
N LEU A 93 6.42 -1.69 -12.66
CA LEU A 93 6.08 -0.32 -13.04
C LEU A 93 6.77 0.71 -12.15
N LEU A 94 6.81 0.48 -10.83
CA LEU A 94 7.48 1.39 -9.89
C LEU A 94 8.99 1.38 -10.07
N SER A 95 9.60 0.20 -10.34
CA SER A 95 11.04 0.08 -10.62
C SER A 95 11.46 0.82 -11.89
N GLU A 96 10.60 0.81 -12.92
CA GLU A 96 10.84 1.56 -14.15
C GLU A 96 10.74 3.08 -13.94
N ARG A 97 9.77 3.52 -13.12
CA ARG A 97 9.53 4.95 -12.87
C ARG A 97 10.50 5.55 -11.85
N TYR A 98 10.90 4.76 -10.86
CA TYR A 98 11.70 5.20 -9.71
C TYR A 98 12.87 4.25 -9.46
N PRO A 99 13.89 4.26 -10.36
CA PRO A 99 14.98 3.26 -10.36
C PRO A 99 15.90 3.34 -9.12
N HIS A 100 15.73 4.36 -8.29
CA HIS A 100 16.44 4.52 -7.02
C HIS A 100 15.76 3.80 -5.85
N GLY A 101 14.49 3.38 -5.99
CA GLY A 101 13.74 2.61 -5.00
C GLY A 101 13.88 1.09 -5.23
N ARG A 102 13.51 0.31 -4.21
CA ARG A 102 13.45 -1.15 -4.24
C ARG A 102 12.01 -1.62 -4.09
N PHE A 103 11.44 -2.18 -5.15
CA PHE A 103 10.06 -2.61 -5.20
C PHE A 103 9.98 -4.10 -5.49
N THR A 104 9.29 -4.85 -4.62
CA THR A 104 9.15 -6.31 -4.75
C THR A 104 7.69 -6.70 -4.68
N GLY A 105 7.22 -7.50 -5.64
CA GLY A 105 5.85 -8.00 -5.69
C GLY A 105 5.76 -9.48 -5.31
N TYR A 106 4.89 -9.80 -4.36
CA TYR A 106 4.58 -11.14 -3.86
C TYR A 106 3.20 -11.56 -4.38
N PRO A 107 3.12 -12.51 -5.34
CA PRO A 107 1.86 -12.93 -5.96
C PRO A 107 1.13 -13.98 -5.11
N THR A 108 0.92 -13.70 -3.84
CA THR A 108 0.32 -14.61 -2.85
C THR A 108 -0.43 -13.83 -1.78
N GLY A 109 -1.16 -14.53 -0.91
CA GLY A 109 -1.82 -13.93 0.23
C GLY A 109 -0.84 -13.51 1.33
N TRP A 110 -1.23 -12.54 2.15
CA TRP A 110 -0.41 -12.04 3.25
C TRP A 110 -0.08 -13.12 4.29
N GLN A 111 -0.98 -14.09 4.50
CA GLN A 111 -0.76 -15.20 5.42
C GLN A 111 0.42 -16.08 4.99
N ASP A 112 0.56 -16.29 3.68
CA ASP A 112 1.68 -17.07 3.14
C ASP A 112 2.98 -16.28 3.20
N VAL A 113 2.92 -14.95 3.02
CA VAL A 113 4.09 -14.08 3.21
C VAL A 113 4.51 -14.10 4.68
N LEU A 114 3.59 -13.94 5.62
CA LEU A 114 3.90 -13.97 7.06
C LEU A 114 4.47 -15.33 7.49
N ARG A 115 4.00 -16.43 6.90
CA ARG A 115 4.49 -17.79 7.21
C ARG A 115 5.86 -18.08 6.65
N ASN A 116 6.11 -17.70 5.40
CA ASN A 116 7.30 -18.10 4.65
C ASN A 116 8.41 -17.04 4.64
N TYR A 117 8.07 -15.79 4.91
CA TYR A 117 8.96 -14.62 4.87
C TYR A 117 8.61 -13.64 6.01
N PRO A 118 8.59 -14.09 7.30
CA PRO A 118 8.19 -13.25 8.44
C PRO A 118 9.03 -11.97 8.56
N GLU A 119 10.28 -12.03 8.13
CA GLU A 119 11.20 -10.89 8.12
C GLU A 119 10.67 -9.69 7.34
N ILE A 120 9.81 -9.89 6.35
CA ILE A 120 9.23 -8.79 5.56
C ILE A 120 8.29 -7.94 6.42
N PHE A 121 7.57 -8.56 7.37
CA PHE A 121 6.73 -7.85 8.33
C PHE A 121 7.55 -7.19 9.43
N GLU A 122 8.60 -7.88 9.92
CA GLU A 122 9.46 -7.40 11.00
C GLU A 122 10.37 -6.25 10.56
N GLU A 123 10.86 -6.27 9.32
CA GLU A 123 11.69 -5.23 8.74
C GLU A 123 10.91 -4.02 8.21
N ALA A 124 9.59 -4.09 8.14
CA ALA A 124 8.78 -2.98 7.69
C ALA A 124 8.65 -1.91 8.77
N ASP A 125 8.89 -0.66 8.42
CA ASP A 125 8.60 0.49 9.30
C ASP A 125 7.09 0.75 9.42
N ILE A 126 6.32 0.26 8.43
CA ILE A 126 4.87 0.38 8.39
C ILE A 126 4.24 -0.71 7.53
N VAL A 127 3.14 -1.27 7.99
CA VAL A 127 2.24 -2.10 7.18
C VAL A 127 1.06 -1.24 6.74
N VAL A 128 0.74 -1.27 5.44
CA VAL A 128 -0.43 -0.58 4.88
C VAL A 128 -1.37 -1.62 4.32
N SER A 129 -2.53 -1.82 4.95
CA SER A 129 -3.57 -2.72 4.46
C SER A 129 -4.59 -1.96 3.61
N CYS A 130 -4.71 -2.38 2.36
CA CYS A 130 -5.68 -1.90 1.38
C CYS A 130 -6.43 -3.08 0.73
N MET A 131 -6.65 -4.14 1.49
CA MET A 131 -7.30 -5.37 0.99
C MET A 131 -8.77 -5.13 0.71
N GLY A 132 -9.43 -4.27 1.50
CA GLY A 132 -10.85 -3.95 1.32
C GLY A 132 -11.79 -5.08 1.77
N GLU A 133 -11.27 -6.08 2.45
CA GLU A 133 -11.99 -7.25 2.98
C GLU A 133 -11.89 -7.24 4.51
N ALA A 134 -12.99 -6.96 5.18
CA ALA A 134 -13.02 -6.77 6.64
C ALA A 134 -12.55 -8.00 7.43
N ASP A 135 -12.84 -9.21 6.96
CA ASP A 135 -12.39 -10.47 7.55
C ASP A 135 -10.86 -10.63 7.46
N GLN A 136 -10.26 -10.24 6.35
CA GLN A 136 -8.81 -10.27 6.16
C GLN A 136 -8.12 -9.22 7.05
N ASP A 137 -8.68 -8.03 7.14
CA ASP A 137 -8.15 -6.97 8.00
C ASP A 137 -8.26 -7.34 9.49
N LEU A 138 -9.38 -7.93 9.92
CA LEU A 138 -9.55 -8.44 11.28
C LEU A 138 -8.61 -9.60 11.61
N ALA A 139 -8.37 -10.51 10.64
CA ALA A 139 -7.41 -11.60 10.81
C ALA A 139 -5.97 -11.06 10.92
N LEU A 140 -5.61 -10.05 10.12
CA LEU A 140 -4.32 -9.38 10.19
C LEU A 140 -4.13 -8.70 11.55
N ASP A 141 -5.15 -7.95 12.01
CA ASP A 141 -5.13 -7.29 13.32
C ASP A 141 -4.97 -8.30 14.46
N SER A 142 -5.68 -9.43 14.41
CA SER A 142 -5.54 -10.50 15.41
C SER A 142 -4.10 -11.04 15.49
N ARG A 143 -3.42 -11.19 14.36
CA ARG A 143 -2.01 -11.58 14.32
C ARG A 143 -1.09 -10.51 14.89
N HIS A 144 -1.34 -9.26 14.56
CA HIS A 144 -0.61 -8.11 15.08
C HIS A 144 -0.76 -8.01 16.60
N GLN A 145 -1.99 -8.09 17.13
CA GLN A 145 -2.27 -8.07 18.57
C GLN A 145 -1.66 -9.26 19.31
N SER A 146 -1.50 -10.41 18.67
CA SER A 146 -0.84 -11.59 19.24
C SER A 146 0.69 -11.52 19.26
N GLY A 147 1.29 -10.44 18.74
CA GLY A 147 2.72 -10.17 18.81
C GLY A 147 3.52 -10.64 17.60
N ALA A 148 2.87 -11.08 16.50
CA ALA A 148 3.58 -11.60 15.33
C ALA A 148 4.51 -10.56 14.66
N PHE A 149 4.20 -9.27 14.75
CA PHE A 149 5.00 -8.11 14.29
C PHE A 149 4.57 -6.86 15.07
N ALA A 150 4.54 -6.99 16.41
CA ALA A 150 3.92 -6.03 17.31
C ALA A 150 4.51 -4.61 17.27
N ASP A 151 5.79 -4.48 16.94
CA ASP A 151 6.47 -3.18 16.90
C ASP A 151 6.16 -2.38 15.63
N THR A 152 5.63 -3.05 14.59
CA THR A 152 5.33 -2.41 13.30
C THR A 152 3.91 -1.85 13.30
N PRO A 153 3.71 -0.54 13.13
CA PRO A 153 2.37 0.04 13.04
C PRO A 153 1.66 -0.40 11.76
N ILE A 154 0.32 -0.55 11.86
CA ILE A 154 -0.52 -0.84 10.69
C ILE A 154 -1.39 0.38 10.39
N VAL A 155 -1.48 0.73 9.11
CA VAL A 155 -2.49 1.65 8.59
C VAL A 155 -3.46 0.86 7.73
N TYR A 156 -4.70 0.81 8.15
CA TYR A 156 -5.81 0.26 7.37
C TYR A 156 -6.42 1.36 6.52
N GLY A 157 -6.62 1.08 5.23
CA GLY A 157 -7.23 2.00 4.30
C GLY A 157 -8.32 1.31 3.47
N TRP A 158 -9.51 1.91 3.41
CA TRP A 158 -10.59 1.40 2.57
C TRP A 158 -11.47 2.54 2.04
N LEU A 159 -12.21 2.23 0.99
CA LEU A 159 -13.21 3.14 0.42
C LEU A 159 -14.59 2.73 0.90
N GLY A 160 -15.40 3.70 1.27
CA GLY A 160 -16.81 3.49 1.58
C GLY A 160 -17.62 3.18 0.33
N THR A 161 -18.89 2.90 0.53
CA THR A 161 -19.84 2.52 -0.53
C THR A 161 -19.77 3.52 -1.69
N GLN A 162 -19.67 3.00 -2.92
CA GLN A 162 -19.56 3.79 -4.16
C GLN A 162 -18.34 4.74 -4.24
N GLY A 163 -17.34 4.57 -3.34
CA GLY A 163 -16.16 5.43 -3.30
C GLY A 163 -16.43 6.87 -2.88
N THR A 164 -17.54 7.12 -2.21
CA THR A 164 -17.92 8.47 -1.76
C THR A 164 -17.16 8.95 -0.54
N THR A 165 -16.60 8.01 0.23
CA THR A 165 -15.78 8.26 1.41
C THR A 165 -14.50 7.44 1.37
N GLY A 166 -13.43 7.97 1.97
CA GLY A 166 -12.20 7.25 2.23
C GLY A 166 -11.96 7.17 3.73
N HIS A 167 -11.50 6.03 4.20
CA HIS A 167 -11.19 5.80 5.60
C HIS A 167 -9.73 5.41 5.75
N ALA A 168 -9.09 5.91 6.79
CA ALA A 168 -7.75 5.51 7.18
C ALA A 168 -7.67 5.41 8.70
N LEU A 169 -7.13 4.31 9.20
CA LEU A 169 -6.99 4.04 10.63
C LEU A 169 -5.59 3.52 10.92
N ALA A 170 -4.83 4.22 11.75
CA ALA A 170 -3.50 3.80 12.16
C ALA A 170 -3.55 3.16 13.56
N LEU A 171 -3.04 1.94 13.68
CA LEU A 171 -3.03 1.16 14.91
C LEU A 171 -1.62 0.68 15.27
N LYS A 172 -1.38 0.56 16.58
CA LYS A 172 -0.23 -0.14 17.14
C LYS A 172 -0.73 -1.26 18.04
N ALA A 173 -0.02 -2.39 18.07
CA ALA A 173 -0.35 -3.49 18.96
C ALA A 173 -0.39 -3.04 20.43
N GLY A 174 -1.33 -3.60 21.19
CA GLY A 174 -1.50 -3.29 22.62
C GLY A 174 -2.13 -1.94 22.93
N VAL A 175 -2.39 -1.08 21.94
CA VAL A 175 -3.08 0.21 22.13
C VAL A 175 -4.55 0.12 21.84
N SER A 176 -4.91 -0.37 20.66
CA SER A 176 -6.29 -0.58 20.23
C SER A 176 -6.34 -1.70 19.20
N ALA A 177 -7.41 -2.48 19.19
CA ALA A 177 -7.69 -3.46 18.18
C ALA A 177 -8.63 -2.88 17.10
N LEU A 178 -8.48 -3.34 15.87
CA LEU A 178 -9.36 -2.92 14.76
C LEU A 178 -10.83 -3.19 15.08
N SER A 179 -11.13 -4.32 15.72
CA SER A 179 -12.48 -4.68 16.15
C SER A 179 -13.18 -3.66 17.05
N CYS A 180 -12.42 -2.81 17.77
CA CYS A 180 -13.00 -1.76 18.61
C CYS A 180 -13.70 -0.66 17.80
N PHE A 181 -13.38 -0.54 16.52
CA PHE A 181 -13.92 0.49 15.62
C PHE A 181 -15.14 0.03 14.85
N PHE A 182 -15.54 -1.25 14.99
CA PHE A 182 -16.76 -1.79 14.40
C PHE A 182 -17.82 -2.02 15.48
N ASP A 183 -19.10 -1.87 15.15
CA ASP A 183 -20.22 -2.26 16.01
C ASP A 183 -20.50 -3.77 15.88
N LEU A 184 -21.51 -4.24 16.62
CA LEU A 184 -21.91 -5.66 16.60
C LEU A 184 -22.46 -6.13 15.25
N ASP A 185 -22.91 -5.20 14.41
CA ASP A 185 -23.41 -5.45 13.07
C ASP A 185 -22.32 -5.28 12.00
N GLY A 186 -21.06 -5.02 12.42
CA GLY A 186 -19.90 -4.87 11.52
C GLY A 186 -19.78 -3.49 10.86
N PHE A 187 -20.55 -2.49 11.31
CA PHE A 187 -20.43 -1.12 10.83
C PHE A 187 -19.42 -0.31 11.62
N LEU A 188 -18.74 0.60 10.93
CA LEU A 188 -17.76 1.49 11.56
C LEU A 188 -18.44 2.40 12.59
N LYS A 189 -17.94 2.38 13.82
CA LYS A 189 -18.34 3.30 14.88
C LYS A 189 -17.69 4.67 14.65
N CYS A 190 -18.06 5.37 13.58
CA CYS A 190 -17.55 6.72 13.34
C CYS A 190 -18.64 7.74 13.71
N PRO A 191 -18.44 8.56 14.77
CA PRO A 191 -19.50 9.46 15.25
C PRO A 191 -19.80 10.63 14.31
N ASP A 192 -18.93 10.94 13.36
CA ASP A 192 -18.99 12.19 12.59
C ASP A 192 -19.20 12.03 11.09
N THR A 193 -19.57 10.84 10.62
CA THR A 193 -20.03 10.77 9.23
C THR A 193 -21.52 11.09 9.21
N ASP A 194 -21.87 12.25 8.71
CA ASP A 194 -23.23 12.63 8.29
C ASP A 194 -23.74 11.69 7.18
N PHE A 195 -23.72 10.39 7.44
CA PHE A 195 -24.47 9.43 6.66
C PHE A 195 -25.95 9.64 6.99
N ARG A 196 -26.61 10.47 6.20
CA ARG A 196 -28.06 10.58 6.20
C ARG A 196 -28.60 9.16 6.11
N GLY A 197 -29.48 8.80 7.03
CA GLY A 197 -29.96 7.44 7.31
C GLY A 197 -30.55 6.63 6.14
N ASP A 198 -30.42 7.10 4.90
CA ASP A 198 -30.85 6.42 3.68
C ASP A 198 -29.75 5.50 3.08
N ASP A 199 -28.48 5.71 3.43
CA ASP A 199 -27.38 4.92 2.87
C ASP A 199 -27.16 3.58 3.59
N ARG A 200 -27.65 3.44 4.83
CA ARG A 200 -27.55 2.17 5.58
C ARG A 200 -28.35 1.03 4.93
N ARG A 201 -29.40 1.32 4.18
CA ARG A 201 -30.24 0.33 3.51
C ARG A 201 -29.73 -0.14 2.15
N ARG A 202 -28.69 0.48 1.62
CA ARG A 202 -28.10 0.14 0.31
C ARG A 202 -26.81 -0.68 0.40
N ALA A 203 -26.37 -1.03 1.60
CA ALA A 203 -25.21 -1.86 1.86
C ALA A 203 -25.53 -3.37 2.02
N GLU A 204 -26.74 -3.80 1.66
CA GLU A 204 -27.07 -5.22 1.53
C GLU A 204 -26.68 -5.73 0.14
N PRO A 205 -26.10 -6.95 0.07
CA PRO A 205 -25.55 -7.54 -1.16
C PRO A 205 -26.59 -7.83 -2.22
#